data_e32212b6c59e0f2547c51548234ba01f
#
_entry.id   e32212b6c59e0f2547c51548234ba01f
#
_cell.length_a   1.000
_cell.length_b   1.000
_cell.length_c   1.000
_cell.angle_alpha   90.00
_cell.angle_beta   90.00
_cell.angle_gamma   90.00
#
_symmetry.space_group_name_H-M   'P 1'
#
loop_
_entity.id
_entity.type
_entity.pdbx_description
1 polymer ?
#
loop_
_entity_poly.entity_id
_entity_poly.type
_entity_poly.pdbx_seq_one_letter_code
_entity_poly.pdbx_strand_id
1 'polypeptide(L)' 'MGETPLKITEYKKENNEKRTIILIPTKDGTKWQYINLTKGYICPCQFDSREEALKDFVKYANKFSKVEFEEMKIEVPKN' A
#
# COMPACT_ATOMS: atom_id res chain seq x y z
N MET A 1 16.28 -10.54 -5.57
CA MET A 1 15.20 -10.70 -4.60
C MET A 1 14.34 -9.47 -4.54
N GLY A 2 13.09 -9.62 -4.84
CA GLY A 2 12.16 -8.52 -4.80
C GLY A 2 11.60 -8.30 -3.41
N GLU A 3 11.20 -7.07 -3.16
CA GLU A 3 10.48 -6.75 -1.95
C GLU A 3 9.04 -7.24 -2.07
N THR A 4 8.43 -7.59 -0.95
CA THR A 4 7.07 -8.09 -0.97
C THR A 4 6.07 -6.94 -1.00
N PRO A 5 4.90 -7.15 -1.63
CA PRO A 5 3.81 -6.18 -1.52
C PRO A 5 3.36 -6.03 -0.07
N LEU A 6 2.84 -4.84 0.25
CA LEU A 6 2.36 -4.53 1.58
C LEU A 6 0.87 -4.23 1.57
N LYS A 7 0.18 -4.76 2.56
CA LYS A 7 -1.19 -4.37 2.85
C LYS A 7 -1.16 -3.37 3.99
N ILE A 8 -1.79 -2.23 3.79
CA ILE A 8 -1.80 -1.15 4.78
C ILE A 8 -3.23 -0.89 5.20
N THR A 9 -3.48 -0.99 6.50
CA THR A 9 -4.79 -0.67 7.06
C THR A 9 -4.67 0.64 7.83
N GLU A 10 -5.48 1.61 7.44
CA GLU A 10 -5.47 2.95 8.02
C GLU A 10 -6.76 3.21 8.79
N TYR A 11 -6.64 3.88 9.93
CA TYR A 11 -7.79 4.29 10.73
C TYR A 11 -7.76 5.82 10.84
N LYS A 12 -8.71 6.49 10.23
CA LYS A 12 -8.75 7.95 10.23
C LYS A 12 -9.08 8.50 11.61
N LYS A 13 -8.35 9.54 12.02
CA LYS A 13 -8.62 10.21 13.30
C LYS A 13 -10.00 10.85 13.34
N GLU A 14 -10.38 11.41 12.21
CA GLU A 14 -11.59 12.22 12.11
C GLU A 14 -12.87 11.45 12.43
N ASN A 15 -13.00 10.25 11.88
CA ASN A 15 -14.24 9.48 12.01
C ASN A 15 -13.98 8.00 12.32
N ASN A 16 -12.75 7.66 12.62
CA ASN A 16 -12.32 6.28 12.89
C ASN A 16 -12.66 5.32 11.74
N GLU A 17 -12.77 5.85 10.55
CA GLU A 17 -13.05 5.05 9.38
C GLU A 17 -11.84 4.21 8.99
N LYS A 18 -12.09 2.93 8.74
CA LYS A 18 -11.05 1.99 8.33
C LYS A 18 -10.92 2.00 6.81
N ARG A 19 -9.70 2.07 6.33
CA ARG A 19 -9.43 2.04 4.91
C ARG A 19 -8.27 1.09 4.64
N THR A 20 -8.41 0.29 3.59
CA THR A 20 -7.38 -0.69 3.20
C THR A 20 -6.79 -0.30 1.87
N ILE A 21 -5.47 -0.19 1.84
CA ILE A 21 -4.73 0.05 0.61
C ILE A 21 -3.63 -1.00 0.51
N ILE A 22 -3.16 -1.24 -0.72
CA ILE A 22 -2.03 -2.13 -0.93
C ILE A 22 -0.96 -1.40 -1.73
N LEU A 23 0.27 -1.73 -1.44
CA LEU A 23 1.43 -1.20 -2.15
C LEU A 23 2.06 -2.34 -2.92
N ILE A 24 1.99 -2.29 -4.23
CA ILE A 24 2.45 -3.37 -5.10
C ILE A 24 3.29 -2.83 -6.25
N PRO A 25 4.12 -3.70 -6.85
CA PRO A 25 4.82 -3.30 -8.07
C PRO A 25 3.82 -3.07 -9.21
N THR A 26 4.21 -2.22 -10.14
CA THR A 26 3.44 -2.03 -11.36
C THR A 26 3.55 -3.29 -12.22
N LYS A 27 2.69 -3.38 -13.24
CA LYS A 27 2.63 -4.55 -14.10
C LYS A 27 3.97 -4.89 -14.75
N ASP A 28 4.72 -3.87 -15.14
CA ASP A 28 6.04 -4.07 -15.76
C ASP A 28 7.17 -4.26 -14.74
N GLY A 29 6.87 -4.15 -13.45
CA GLY A 29 7.84 -4.38 -12.40
C GLY A 29 8.86 -3.26 -12.20
N THR A 30 8.70 -2.12 -12.86
CA THR A 30 9.69 -1.04 -12.77
C THR A 30 9.37 0.00 -11.69
N LYS A 31 8.12 0.07 -11.27
CA LYS A 31 7.68 1.06 -10.30
C LYS A 31 6.81 0.41 -9.23
N TRP A 32 6.48 1.17 -8.20
CA TRP A 32 5.56 0.77 -7.14
C TRP A 32 4.37 1.71 -7.13
N GLN A 33 3.21 1.19 -6.80
CA GLN A 33 1.98 1.98 -6.81
C GLN A 33 1.05 1.54 -5.69
N TYR A 34 0.15 2.45 -5.30
CA TYR A 34 -0.86 2.17 -4.31
C TYR A 34 -2.20 1.86 -4.98
N ILE A 35 -2.90 0.87 -4.45
CA ILE A 35 -4.27 0.57 -4.85
C ILE A 35 -5.14 0.70 -3.63
N ASN A 36 -6.19 1.52 -3.73
CA ASN A 36 -7.15 1.70 -2.65
C ASN A 36 -8.24 0.65 -2.80
N LEU A 37 -8.18 -0.40 -1.98
CA LEU A 37 -9.15 -1.49 -2.07
C LEU A 37 -10.52 -1.08 -1.55
N THR A 38 -10.57 -0.16 -0.61
CA THR A 38 -11.84 0.28 -0.05
C THR A 38 -12.66 1.05 -1.06
N LYS A 39 -12.01 1.90 -1.85
CA LYS A 39 -12.70 2.69 -2.88
C LYS A 39 -12.60 2.07 -4.27
N GLY A 40 -11.70 1.12 -4.45
CA GLY A 40 -11.58 0.38 -5.70
C GLY A 40 -10.93 1.16 -6.83
N TYR A 41 -9.86 1.89 -6.55
CA TYR A 41 -9.14 2.59 -7.60
C TYR A 41 -7.63 2.51 -7.40
N ILE A 42 -6.90 2.71 -8.49
CA ILE A 42 -5.44 2.73 -8.48
C ILE A 42 -4.98 4.17 -8.38
N CYS A 43 -4.11 4.45 -7.40
CA CYS A 43 -3.53 5.78 -7.25
C CYS A 43 -2.61 6.05 -8.44
N PRO A 44 -2.72 7.22 -9.09
CA PRO A 44 -1.91 7.52 -10.27
C PRO A 44 -0.42 7.74 -9.97
N CYS A 45 -0.08 7.97 -8.71
CA CYS A 45 1.31 8.19 -8.33
C CYS A 45 2.09 6.90 -8.37
N GLN A 46 3.30 6.94 -8.95
CA GLN A 46 4.19 5.80 -8.99
C GLN A 46 5.52 6.18 -8.36
N PHE A 47 6.17 5.21 -7.74
CA PHE A 47 7.42 5.42 -7.01
C PHE A 47 8.49 4.46 -7.54
N ASP A 48 9.75 4.86 -7.45
CA ASP A 48 10.86 4.05 -7.95
C ASP A 48 11.14 2.83 -7.08
N SER A 49 10.72 2.88 -5.82
CA SER A 49 10.92 1.75 -4.90
C SER A 49 9.83 1.73 -3.85
N ARG A 50 9.71 0.59 -3.18
CA ARG A 50 8.78 0.45 -2.06
C ARG A 50 9.14 1.44 -0.95
N GLU A 51 10.43 1.62 -0.71
CA GLU A 51 10.90 2.54 0.32
C GLU A 51 10.49 3.98 0.04
N GLU A 52 10.61 4.43 -1.21
CA GLU A 52 10.19 5.77 -1.58
C GLU A 52 8.70 5.97 -1.41
N ALA A 53 7.92 4.94 -1.77
CA ALA A 53 6.48 4.99 -1.58
C ALA A 53 6.12 5.14 -0.11
N LEU A 54 6.82 4.41 0.77
CA LEU A 54 6.57 4.49 2.20
C LEU A 54 6.99 5.84 2.78
N LYS A 55 8.05 6.45 2.26
CA LYS A 55 8.44 7.80 2.68
C LYS A 55 7.36 8.81 2.34
N ASP A 56 6.75 8.66 1.17
CA ASP A 56 5.66 9.53 0.78
C ASP A 56 4.44 9.33 1.69
N PHE A 57 4.17 8.08 2.03
CA PHE A 57 3.06 7.74 2.91
C PHE A 57 3.19 8.43 4.29
N VAL A 58 4.40 8.48 4.82
CA VAL A 58 4.65 9.07 6.14
C VAL A 58 4.22 10.53 6.20
N LYS A 59 4.26 11.24 5.08
CA LYS A 59 3.83 12.64 5.03
C LYS A 59 2.36 12.80 5.40
N TYR A 60 1.57 11.76 5.21
CA TYR A 60 0.14 11.78 5.49
C TYR A 60 -0.24 10.98 6.73
N ALA A 61 0.75 10.37 7.38
CA ALA A 61 0.47 9.44 8.47
C ALA A 61 -0.22 10.10 9.66
N ASN A 62 -0.02 11.42 9.84
CA ASN A 62 -0.63 12.13 10.96
C ASN A 62 -2.16 12.26 10.84
N LYS A 63 -2.72 11.93 9.69
CA LYS A 63 -4.19 11.92 9.51
C LYS A 63 -4.85 10.70 10.11
N PHE A 64 -4.04 9.72 10.51
CA PHE A 64 -4.55 8.45 11.01
C PHE A 64 -4.23 8.27 12.48
N SER A 65 -5.16 7.69 13.22
CA SER A 65 -4.93 7.35 14.62
C SER A 65 -4.10 6.07 14.75
N LYS A 66 -4.17 5.22 13.72
CA LYS A 66 -3.47 3.95 13.71
C LYS A 66 -3.22 3.53 12.27
N VAL A 67 -2.07 2.93 12.04
CA VAL A 67 -1.74 2.34 10.73
C VAL A 67 -1.12 0.99 10.99
N GLU A 68 -1.60 -0.03 10.27
CA GLU A 68 -1.07 -1.38 10.38
C GLU A 68 -0.49 -1.81 9.04
N PHE A 69 0.67 -2.45 9.09
CA PHE A 69 1.33 -2.96 7.89
C PHE A 69 1.40 -4.48 7.96
N GLU A 70 1.10 -5.12 6.83
CA GLU A 70 1.18 -6.57 6.74
C GLU A 70 1.79 -6.95 5.40
N GLU A 71 2.80 -7.80 5.43
CA GLU A 71 3.39 -8.29 4.19
C GLU A 71 2.44 -9.27 3.52
N MET A 72 2.22 -9.07 2.24
CA MET A 72 1.35 -9.94 1.47
C MET A 72 2.16 -11.07 0.86
N LYS A 73 1.72 -12.29 1.09
CA LYS A 73 2.32 -13.46 0.45
C LYS A 73 1.40 -13.89 -0.69
N ILE A 74 1.97 -13.92 -1.86
CA ILE A 74 1.23 -14.41 -3.02
C ILE A 74 1.65 -15.85 -3.23
N GLU A 75 0.73 -16.78 -2.98
CA GLU A 75 0.99 -18.18 -3.23
C GLU A 75 0.56 -18.51 -4.64
N VAL A 76 1.51 -19.00 -5.41
CA VAL A 76 1.23 -19.47 -6.76
C VAL A 76 0.87 -20.95 -6.64
N PRO A 77 -0.32 -21.35 -7.06
CA PRO A 77 -0.69 -22.76 -6.99
C PRO A 77 0.27 -23.61 -7.81
N LYS A 78 0.71 -24.71 -7.22
CA LYS A 78 1.52 -25.68 -7.94
C LYS A 78 0.61 -26.73 -8.55
N ASN A 79 0.79 -26.95 -9.80
CA ASN A 79 0.07 -28.01 -10.49
C ASN A 79 1.03 -29.13 -10.83
#